data_0ac10de2904433d20546fb0720fa323a
#
_entry.id   0ac10de2904433d20546fb0720fa323a
#
_cell.length_a   1.000
_cell.length_b   1.000
_cell.length_c   1.000
_cell.angle_alpha   90.00
_cell.angle_beta   90.00
_cell.angle_gamma   90.00
#
_symmetry.space_group_name_H-M   'P 1'
#
loop_
_entity.id
_entity.type
_entity.pdbx_description
1 polymer ?
#
loop_
_entity_poly.entity_id
_entity_poly.type
_entity_poly.pdbx_seq_one_letter_code
_entity_poly.pdbx_strand_id
1 'polypeptide(L)'
;LKKGIYSRMIVSFGLLAVALLPFSQAAHGETPVQKLAIVIDDFGNNMDGTKEMLDLPIPLTVAVMPFMPSTKQDAELAHTKHHEVFVHLPMEPVKGKRSWLGPGAITTDLSDAEIRKRVQAAIDDVPHAIGINNHMGSKATADERVMRIVLTVCKERGLMFLDSRTTHKSVIPALAKEMGVPYMMNRLFFDDVYTYNHISKQMDLLCKYLNSNDENYIAIGHVGPPGKKTADVLRKSIPRLKQSAELVFASRLSMK
;
A
#
# COMPACT_ATOMS: atom_id res chain seq x y z
N LEU A 1 -104.74 25.87 4.58
CA LEU A 1 -103.95 25.27 5.65
C LEU A 1 -103.23 24.04 5.10
N LYS A 2 -102.02 24.17 4.61
CA LYS A 2 -101.16 23.03 4.21
C LYS A 2 -99.75 23.20 4.86
N LYS A 3 -99.43 22.28 5.75
CA LYS A 3 -98.12 22.19 6.36
C LYS A 3 -97.15 21.46 5.41
N GLY A 4 -96.05 22.10 4.99
CA GLY A 4 -95.00 21.47 4.22
C GLY A 4 -93.96 20.84 5.15
N ILE A 5 -93.68 19.60 4.89
CA ILE A 5 -92.59 18.83 5.59
C ILE A 5 -91.30 18.98 4.80
N TYR A 6 -90.34 19.63 5.42
CA TYR A 6 -88.94 19.66 4.87
C TYR A 6 -88.17 18.43 5.38
N SER A 7 -87.85 17.52 4.46
CA SER A 7 -86.93 16.42 4.71
C SER A 7 -85.46 16.94 4.69
N ARG A 8 -84.74 16.74 5.77
CA ARG A 8 -83.31 17.04 5.86
C ARG A 8 -82.53 15.83 5.38
N MET A 9 -81.81 15.99 4.26
CA MET A 9 -80.93 15.01 3.72
C MET A 9 -79.53 15.18 4.42
N ILE A 10 -79.16 14.20 5.21
CA ILE A 10 -77.84 14.14 5.87
C ILE A 10 -76.84 13.55 4.88
N VAL A 11 -75.92 14.36 4.41
CA VAL A 11 -74.77 13.91 3.58
C VAL A 11 -73.70 13.52 4.53
N SER A 12 -73.43 12.22 4.67
CA SER A 12 -72.24 11.70 5.41
C SER A 12 -70.97 11.80 4.55
N PHE A 13 -70.09 12.68 4.92
CA PHE A 13 -68.76 12.73 4.37
C PHE A 13 -67.90 11.62 5.02
N GLY A 14 -67.67 10.55 4.29
CA GLY A 14 -66.68 9.53 4.68
C GLY A 14 -65.27 10.07 4.50
N LEU A 15 -64.49 10.26 5.62
CA LEU A 15 -63.07 10.54 5.59
C LEU A 15 -62.35 9.25 5.21
N LEU A 16 -61.79 9.22 3.99
CA LEU A 16 -60.89 8.17 3.57
C LEU A 16 -59.46 8.48 4.12
N ALA A 17 -59.08 7.83 5.22
CA ALA A 17 -57.74 7.93 5.77
C ALA A 17 -56.78 7.11 4.91
N VAL A 18 -56.02 7.79 4.06
CA VAL A 18 -54.91 7.19 3.33
C VAL A 18 -53.74 7.00 4.31
N ALA A 19 -53.52 5.77 4.76
CA ALA A 19 -52.38 5.40 5.56
C ALA A 19 -51.11 5.48 4.69
N LEU A 20 -50.33 6.53 4.84
CA LEU A 20 -48.96 6.64 4.31
C LEU A 20 -48.09 5.68 5.10
N LEU A 21 -47.83 4.48 4.54
CA LEU A 21 -46.83 3.59 5.03
C LEU A 21 -45.43 4.26 4.79
N PRO A 22 -44.57 4.39 5.80
CA PRO A 22 -43.24 4.88 5.57
C PRO A 22 -42.50 3.86 4.70
N PHE A 23 -42.12 4.26 3.49
CA PHE A 23 -41.14 3.55 2.69
C PHE A 23 -39.82 3.58 3.47
N SER A 24 -39.55 2.51 4.21
CA SER A 24 -38.23 2.28 4.77
C SER A 24 -37.28 2.07 3.59
N GLN A 25 -36.57 3.12 3.19
CA GLN A 25 -35.39 2.96 2.36
C GLN A 25 -34.41 2.12 3.17
N ALA A 26 -34.33 0.84 2.82
CA ALA A 26 -33.21 0.02 3.25
C ALA A 26 -31.94 0.76 2.81
N ALA A 27 -31.17 1.27 3.77
CA ALA A 27 -29.84 1.77 3.52
C ALA A 27 -29.09 0.60 2.85
N HIS A 28 -28.86 0.70 1.55
CA HIS A 28 -27.88 -0.14 0.88
C HIS A 28 -26.56 0.20 1.57
N GLY A 29 -26.13 -0.66 2.50
CA GLY A 29 -24.78 -0.60 3.03
C GLY A 29 -23.86 -0.67 1.83
N GLU A 30 -23.14 0.43 1.55
CA GLU A 30 -22.08 0.40 0.56
C GLU A 30 -21.15 -0.74 0.95
N THR A 31 -21.01 -1.74 0.09
CA THR A 31 -19.99 -2.77 0.26
C THR A 31 -18.66 -2.03 0.41
N PRO A 32 -17.88 -2.30 1.47
CA PRO A 32 -16.62 -1.60 1.67
C PRO A 32 -15.76 -1.76 0.42
N VAL A 33 -15.45 -0.64 -0.23
CA VAL A 33 -14.62 -0.63 -1.43
C VAL A 33 -13.23 -1.10 -1.02
N GLN A 34 -12.75 -2.15 -1.64
CA GLN A 34 -11.39 -2.66 -1.40
C GLN A 34 -10.36 -1.58 -1.69
N LYS A 35 -9.26 -1.62 -0.95
CA LYS A 35 -8.17 -0.67 -1.11
C LYS A 35 -6.96 -1.38 -1.69
N LEU A 36 -6.33 -0.70 -2.65
CA LEU A 36 -5.08 -1.14 -3.27
C LEU A 36 -4.03 -0.07 -3.07
N ALA A 37 -2.90 -0.44 -2.46
CA ALA A 37 -1.70 0.37 -2.46
C ALA A 37 -0.68 -0.20 -3.45
N ILE A 38 -0.09 0.68 -4.25
CA ILE A 38 1.00 0.35 -5.16
C ILE A 38 2.27 0.95 -4.61
N VAL A 39 3.26 0.09 -4.41
CA VAL A 39 4.59 0.44 -3.93
C VAL A 39 5.59 0.24 -5.07
N ILE A 40 6.48 1.18 -5.24
CA ILE A 40 7.53 1.08 -6.27
C ILE A 40 8.88 1.17 -5.57
N ASP A 41 9.64 0.09 -5.68
CA ASP A 41 10.95 -0.10 -5.05
C ASP A 41 12.12 0.35 -5.95
N ASP A 42 13.32 0.37 -5.38
CA ASP A 42 14.64 0.59 -6.02
C ASP A 42 14.93 2.02 -6.51
N PHE A 43 14.20 3.04 -6.07
CA PHE A 43 14.59 4.43 -6.33
C PHE A 43 15.93 4.78 -5.66
N GLY A 44 16.58 5.86 -6.09
CA GLY A 44 17.78 6.40 -5.46
C GLY A 44 19.06 6.27 -6.30
N ASN A 45 19.02 5.57 -7.44
CA ASN A 45 20.21 5.31 -8.26
C ASN A 45 20.03 5.66 -9.76
N ASN A 46 19.32 6.75 -10.06
CA ASN A 46 19.02 7.17 -11.44
C ASN A 46 18.45 6.04 -12.30
N MET A 47 17.53 5.28 -11.73
CA MET A 47 17.02 4.06 -12.35
C MET A 47 16.11 4.34 -13.53
N ASP A 48 16.13 3.45 -14.53
CA ASP A 48 15.18 3.48 -15.65
C ASP A 48 13.73 3.40 -15.13
N GLY A 49 12.86 4.25 -15.67
CA GLY A 49 11.46 4.30 -15.28
C GLY A 49 11.15 5.19 -14.08
N THR A 50 12.17 5.80 -13.42
CA THR A 50 11.96 6.73 -12.29
C THR A 50 10.96 7.85 -12.65
N LYS A 51 11.21 8.54 -13.76
CA LYS A 51 10.32 9.64 -14.20
C LYS A 51 8.93 9.14 -14.57
N GLU A 52 8.86 8.07 -15.36
CA GLU A 52 7.62 7.48 -15.85
C GLU A 52 6.71 7.00 -14.69
N MET A 53 7.30 6.47 -13.61
CA MET A 53 6.58 6.08 -12.39
C MET A 53 6.06 7.29 -11.63
N LEU A 54 6.91 8.27 -11.35
CA LEU A 54 6.53 9.47 -10.61
C LEU A 54 5.52 10.35 -11.36
N ASP A 55 5.36 10.17 -12.67
CA ASP A 55 4.34 10.85 -13.49
C ASP A 55 3.01 10.07 -13.60
N LEU A 56 2.83 8.98 -12.86
CA LEU A 56 1.56 8.25 -12.83
C LEU A 56 0.50 9.04 -12.04
N PRO A 57 -0.73 9.19 -12.55
CA PRO A 57 -1.80 9.99 -11.91
C PRO A 57 -2.56 9.18 -10.84
N ILE A 58 -1.82 8.53 -9.96
CA ILE A 58 -2.32 7.72 -8.85
C ILE A 58 -1.42 7.89 -7.62
N PRO A 59 -1.93 7.69 -6.40
CA PRO A 59 -1.08 7.64 -5.21
C PRO A 59 -0.13 6.45 -5.31
N LEU A 60 1.16 6.72 -5.10
CA LEU A 60 2.20 5.70 -4.99
C LEU A 60 2.92 5.84 -3.65
N THR A 61 3.38 4.72 -3.12
CA THR A 61 4.40 4.69 -2.08
C THR A 61 5.73 4.37 -2.74
N VAL A 62 6.66 5.29 -2.67
CA VAL A 62 7.97 5.24 -3.35
C VAL A 62 9.02 4.85 -2.33
N ALA A 63 9.67 3.70 -2.55
CA ALA A 63 10.70 3.19 -1.67
C ALA A 63 12.09 3.49 -2.25
N VAL A 64 12.86 4.27 -1.49
CA VAL A 64 14.13 4.86 -1.93
C VAL A 64 15.30 4.21 -1.21
N MET A 65 16.24 3.67 -1.96
CA MET A 65 17.51 3.12 -1.46
C MET A 65 18.33 4.23 -0.83
N PRO A 66 18.81 4.06 0.41
CA PRO A 66 19.70 5.03 1.06
C PRO A 66 21.11 5.00 0.47
N PHE A 67 21.84 6.11 0.61
CA PHE A 67 23.24 6.28 0.25
C PHE A 67 23.58 6.05 -1.22
N MET A 68 22.61 6.18 -2.09
CA MET A 68 22.77 6.06 -3.53
C MET A 68 22.88 7.46 -4.20
N PRO A 69 23.37 7.55 -5.43
CA PRO A 69 23.64 8.85 -6.07
C PRO A 69 22.45 9.79 -6.20
N SER A 70 21.23 9.27 -6.33
CA SER A 70 20.02 10.09 -6.46
C SER A 70 19.02 9.93 -5.30
N THR A 71 19.44 9.33 -4.17
CA THR A 71 18.57 9.09 -2.99
C THR A 71 17.75 10.34 -2.61
N LYS A 72 18.43 11.44 -2.31
CA LYS A 72 17.79 12.68 -1.88
C LYS A 72 16.93 13.29 -2.97
N GLN A 73 17.43 13.31 -4.19
CA GLN A 73 16.73 13.88 -5.34
C GLN A 73 15.43 13.11 -5.64
N ASP A 74 15.48 11.79 -5.64
CA ASP A 74 14.30 10.95 -5.92
C ASP A 74 13.26 11.06 -4.81
N ALA A 75 13.70 11.10 -3.54
CA ALA A 75 12.81 11.27 -2.39
C ALA A 75 12.10 12.65 -2.41
N GLU A 76 12.85 13.74 -2.65
CA GLU A 76 12.29 15.08 -2.78
C GLU A 76 11.31 15.18 -3.96
N LEU A 77 11.65 14.59 -5.10
CA LEU A 77 10.79 14.60 -6.28
C LEU A 77 9.50 13.80 -6.04
N ALA A 78 9.59 12.63 -5.38
CA ALA A 78 8.44 11.84 -5.01
C ALA A 78 7.51 12.62 -4.07
N HIS A 79 8.07 13.25 -3.03
CA HIS A 79 7.32 14.08 -2.09
C HIS A 79 6.65 15.28 -2.78
N THR A 80 7.37 16.01 -3.63
CA THR A 80 6.85 17.16 -4.40
C THR A 80 5.69 16.75 -5.33
N LYS A 81 5.72 15.52 -5.83
CA LYS A 81 4.64 14.94 -6.64
C LYS A 81 3.52 14.31 -5.82
N HIS A 82 3.51 14.54 -4.50
CA HIS A 82 2.51 14.03 -3.57
C HIS A 82 2.46 12.50 -3.46
N HIS A 83 3.59 11.81 -3.64
CA HIS A 83 3.76 10.41 -3.32
C HIS A 83 4.26 10.23 -1.89
N GLU A 84 3.97 9.09 -1.26
CA GLU A 84 4.60 8.70 0.00
C GLU A 84 6.03 8.25 -0.23
N VAL A 85 6.92 8.53 0.72
CA VAL A 85 8.31 8.11 0.68
C VAL A 85 8.59 7.10 1.79
N PHE A 86 9.20 5.98 1.44
CA PHE A 86 9.72 4.96 2.34
C PHE A 86 11.23 4.81 2.14
N VAL A 87 11.91 4.37 3.17
CA VAL A 87 13.30 3.88 3.07
C VAL A 87 13.26 2.46 2.52
N HIS A 88 13.88 2.20 1.39
CA HIS A 88 14.10 0.86 0.86
C HIS A 88 15.39 0.28 1.45
N LEU A 89 15.27 -0.34 2.64
CA LEU A 89 16.41 -0.74 3.46
C LEU A 89 17.08 -2.00 2.91
N PRO A 90 18.38 -1.93 2.51
CA PRO A 90 19.12 -3.11 2.06
C PRO A 90 19.27 -4.13 3.18
N MET A 91 18.84 -5.38 2.95
CA MET A 91 18.86 -6.44 3.95
C MET A 91 19.38 -7.77 3.37
N GLU A 92 20.09 -8.55 4.18
CA GLU A 92 20.76 -9.79 3.76
C GLU A 92 19.77 -10.84 3.23
N PRO A 93 19.93 -11.35 1.98
CA PRO A 93 19.16 -12.48 1.47
C PRO A 93 19.83 -13.81 1.80
N VAL A 94 19.05 -14.91 1.73
CA VAL A 94 19.59 -16.28 1.77
C VAL A 94 20.48 -16.58 0.55
N LYS A 95 20.10 -16.05 -0.61
CA LYS A 95 20.82 -16.19 -1.88
C LYS A 95 20.95 -14.84 -2.56
N GLY A 96 22.12 -14.53 -3.08
CA GLY A 96 22.39 -13.30 -3.80
C GLY A 96 23.84 -12.83 -3.61
N LYS A 97 24.32 -11.98 -4.51
CA LYS A 97 25.65 -11.38 -4.37
C LYS A 97 25.59 -10.20 -3.41
N ARG A 98 26.57 -10.05 -2.53
CA ARG A 98 26.68 -8.88 -1.63
C ARG A 98 26.68 -7.54 -2.38
N SER A 99 27.20 -7.51 -3.59
CA SER A 99 27.21 -6.33 -4.45
C SER A 99 25.82 -5.87 -4.91
N TRP A 100 24.79 -6.70 -4.75
CA TRP A 100 23.41 -6.34 -5.09
C TRP A 100 22.67 -5.63 -3.96
N LEU A 101 23.22 -5.68 -2.73
CA LEU A 101 22.58 -5.12 -1.55
C LEU A 101 22.60 -3.59 -1.50
N GLY A 102 23.61 -2.97 -2.08
CA GLY A 102 23.84 -1.54 -1.89
C GLY A 102 24.55 -1.20 -0.58
N PRO A 103 24.84 0.10 -0.37
CA PRO A 103 25.55 0.56 0.83
C PRO A 103 24.70 0.45 2.10
N GLY A 104 25.37 0.31 3.25
CA GLY A 104 24.69 0.30 4.55
C GLY A 104 23.84 -0.94 4.85
N ALA A 105 23.98 -2.03 4.08
CA ALA A 105 23.14 -3.21 4.20
C ALA A 105 23.13 -3.82 5.61
N ILE A 106 21.95 -4.26 6.05
CA ILE A 106 21.74 -4.95 7.32
C ILE A 106 21.97 -6.45 7.11
N THR A 107 23.02 -6.98 7.74
CA THR A 107 23.38 -8.40 7.68
C THR A 107 23.34 -9.04 9.06
N THR A 108 23.11 -10.35 9.10
CA THR A 108 22.90 -11.08 10.36
C THR A 108 24.19 -11.28 11.17
N ASP A 109 25.35 -11.00 10.60
CA ASP A 109 26.66 -11.03 11.27
C ASP A 109 27.04 -9.71 11.97
N LEU A 110 26.25 -8.65 11.77
CA LEU A 110 26.49 -7.36 12.42
C LEU A 110 26.15 -7.42 13.91
N SER A 111 26.86 -6.60 14.70
CA SER A 111 26.48 -6.35 16.09
C SER A 111 25.18 -5.54 16.18
N ASP A 112 24.49 -5.64 17.32
CA ASP A 112 23.24 -4.90 17.58
C ASP A 112 23.43 -3.39 17.42
N ALA A 113 24.54 -2.87 17.95
CA ALA A 113 24.89 -1.46 17.84
C ALA A 113 25.12 -1.02 16.38
N GLU A 114 25.74 -1.87 15.57
CA GLU A 114 25.99 -1.54 14.16
C GLU A 114 24.70 -1.64 13.33
N ILE A 115 23.82 -2.61 13.59
CA ILE A 115 22.50 -2.67 12.95
C ILE A 115 21.72 -1.39 13.25
N ARG A 116 21.63 -1.02 14.53
CA ARG A 116 20.91 0.18 14.97
C ARG A 116 21.46 1.44 14.27
N LYS A 117 22.77 1.60 14.29
CA LYS A 117 23.48 2.74 13.64
C LYS A 117 23.14 2.83 12.16
N ARG A 118 23.18 1.71 11.42
CA ARG A 118 22.88 1.68 9.98
C ARG A 118 21.43 2.00 9.68
N VAL A 119 20.49 1.47 10.46
CA VAL A 119 19.07 1.77 10.27
C VAL A 119 18.80 3.26 10.50
N GLN A 120 19.35 3.84 11.57
CA GLN A 120 19.21 5.28 11.85
C GLN A 120 19.81 6.12 10.71
N ALA A 121 21.01 5.79 10.26
CA ALA A 121 21.66 6.50 9.17
C ALA A 121 20.88 6.40 7.84
N ALA A 122 20.30 5.23 7.55
CA ALA A 122 19.45 5.04 6.37
C ALA A 122 18.18 5.92 6.41
N ILE A 123 17.55 6.03 7.58
CA ILE A 123 16.39 6.91 7.77
C ILE A 123 16.78 8.38 7.58
N ASP A 124 17.91 8.79 8.14
CA ASP A 124 18.38 10.18 8.08
C ASP A 124 18.82 10.59 6.65
N ASP A 125 19.18 9.63 5.81
CA ASP A 125 19.60 9.88 4.41
C ASP A 125 18.43 9.99 3.43
N VAL A 126 17.24 9.46 3.77
CA VAL A 126 16.05 9.51 2.90
C VAL A 126 15.05 10.54 3.45
N PRO A 127 14.99 11.76 2.91
CA PRO A 127 14.07 12.79 3.38
C PRO A 127 12.62 12.39 3.16
N HIS A 128 11.73 12.91 4.01
CA HIS A 128 10.27 12.67 3.99
C HIS A 128 9.84 11.22 4.24
N ALA A 129 10.73 10.31 4.62
CA ALA A 129 10.38 8.92 4.87
C ALA A 129 9.42 8.78 6.07
N ILE A 130 8.29 8.10 5.85
CA ILE A 130 7.29 7.79 6.89
C ILE A 130 7.23 6.30 7.22
N GLY A 131 8.02 5.48 6.53
CA GLY A 131 8.10 4.03 6.72
C GLY A 131 9.36 3.45 6.12
N ILE A 132 9.54 2.16 6.33
CA ILE A 132 10.65 1.35 5.81
C ILE A 132 10.06 0.12 5.15
N ASN A 133 10.64 -0.33 4.03
CA ASN A 133 10.49 -1.69 3.54
C ASN A 133 11.85 -2.32 3.25
N ASN A 134 11.89 -3.64 3.08
CA ASN A 134 13.16 -4.34 2.87
C ASN A 134 13.47 -4.53 1.38
N HIS A 135 14.66 -4.07 0.95
CA HIS A 135 15.30 -4.51 -0.28
C HIS A 135 15.92 -5.88 -0.07
N MET A 136 15.52 -6.87 -0.88
CA MET A 136 15.90 -8.28 -0.65
C MET A 136 15.50 -8.75 0.76
N GLY A 137 16.43 -9.26 1.57
CA GLY A 137 16.24 -9.48 3.00
C GLY A 137 15.69 -10.84 3.40
N SER A 138 15.61 -11.82 2.51
CA SER A 138 15.01 -13.14 2.83
C SER A 138 15.70 -13.91 3.96
N LYS A 139 16.93 -13.54 4.38
CA LYS A 139 17.62 -14.04 5.56
C LYS A 139 17.41 -13.13 6.76
N ALA A 140 17.66 -11.84 6.61
CA ALA A 140 17.57 -10.89 7.72
C ALA A 140 16.16 -10.71 8.25
N THR A 141 15.13 -10.73 7.40
CA THR A 141 13.72 -10.63 7.82
C THR A 141 13.19 -11.89 8.53
N ALA A 142 13.94 -13.00 8.46
CA ALA A 142 13.67 -14.23 9.22
C ALA A 142 14.48 -14.32 10.53
N ASP A 143 15.37 -13.37 10.79
CA ASP A 143 16.17 -13.28 12.01
C ASP A 143 15.50 -12.38 13.04
N GLU A 144 15.03 -12.99 14.13
CA GLU A 144 14.28 -12.28 15.20
C GLU A 144 15.13 -11.18 15.86
N ARG A 145 16.41 -11.44 16.14
CA ARG A 145 17.32 -10.47 16.75
C ARG A 145 17.47 -9.22 15.86
N VAL A 146 17.73 -9.44 14.58
CA VAL A 146 17.88 -8.35 13.62
C VAL A 146 16.59 -7.54 13.52
N MET A 147 15.46 -8.21 13.37
CA MET A 147 14.17 -7.51 13.18
C MET A 147 13.69 -6.79 14.43
N ARG A 148 13.98 -7.30 15.65
CA ARG A 148 13.71 -6.56 16.88
C ARG A 148 14.44 -5.22 16.92
N ILE A 149 15.69 -5.19 16.50
CA ILE A 149 16.46 -3.93 16.48
C ILE A 149 15.91 -2.96 15.43
N VAL A 150 15.65 -3.45 14.22
CA VAL A 150 15.08 -2.63 13.13
C VAL A 150 13.74 -2.04 13.56
N LEU A 151 12.82 -2.88 14.07
CA LEU A 151 11.48 -2.44 14.51
C LEU A 151 11.54 -1.53 15.74
N THR A 152 12.54 -1.70 16.63
CA THR A 152 12.77 -0.76 17.74
C THR A 152 13.09 0.64 17.20
N VAL A 153 13.99 0.74 16.21
CA VAL A 153 14.31 2.03 15.58
C VAL A 153 13.08 2.61 14.87
N CYS A 154 12.30 1.79 14.16
CA CYS A 154 11.05 2.25 13.56
C CYS A 154 10.11 2.85 14.61
N LYS A 155 9.91 2.19 15.75
CA LYS A 155 9.06 2.67 16.84
C LYS A 155 9.54 3.99 17.40
N GLU A 156 10.82 4.12 17.69
CA GLU A 156 11.45 5.34 18.22
C GLU A 156 11.34 6.52 17.27
N ARG A 157 11.37 6.26 15.97
CA ARG A 157 11.28 7.28 14.90
C ARG A 157 9.84 7.52 14.44
N GLY A 158 8.85 6.80 14.99
CA GLY A 158 7.44 6.90 14.57
C GLY A 158 7.17 6.38 13.16
N LEU A 159 7.99 5.46 12.66
CA LEU A 159 7.89 4.89 11.32
C LEU A 159 7.13 3.58 11.33
N MET A 160 6.47 3.26 10.23
CA MET A 160 5.86 1.97 9.96
C MET A 160 6.79 1.05 9.19
N PHE A 161 6.50 -0.26 9.18
CA PHE A 161 7.29 -1.22 8.41
C PHE A 161 6.42 -1.98 7.41
N LEU A 162 6.82 -2.00 6.14
CA LEU A 162 6.23 -2.83 5.09
C LEU A 162 7.14 -4.05 4.85
N ASP A 163 6.64 -5.24 5.21
CA ASP A 163 7.28 -6.50 4.84
C ASP A 163 7.08 -6.76 3.33
N SER A 164 8.16 -6.65 2.56
CA SER A 164 8.14 -6.96 1.12
C SER A 164 7.88 -8.45 0.84
N ARG A 165 7.90 -9.31 1.88
CA ARG A 165 7.64 -10.75 1.81
C ARG A 165 8.54 -11.52 0.83
N THR A 166 9.81 -11.21 0.85
CA THR A 166 10.83 -11.95 0.08
C THR A 166 11.07 -13.37 0.62
N THR A 167 10.48 -13.72 1.76
CA THR A 167 10.41 -15.06 2.35
C THR A 167 9.11 -15.26 3.14
N HIS A 168 8.59 -16.50 3.12
CA HIS A 168 7.46 -16.89 3.98
C HIS A 168 7.87 -17.12 5.45
N LYS A 169 9.18 -17.08 5.76
CA LYS A 169 9.73 -17.22 7.12
C LYS A 169 9.89 -15.87 7.84
N SER A 170 9.42 -14.77 7.26
CA SER A 170 9.52 -13.45 7.87
C SER A 170 8.87 -13.43 9.25
N VAL A 171 9.60 -12.89 10.23
CA VAL A 171 9.15 -12.70 11.61
C VAL A 171 8.51 -11.33 11.84
N ILE A 172 8.52 -10.46 10.83
CA ILE A 172 8.06 -9.08 10.94
C ILE A 172 6.63 -8.97 11.45
N PRO A 173 5.61 -9.71 10.92
CA PRO A 173 4.23 -9.53 11.35
C PRO A 173 4.03 -9.83 12.84
N ALA A 174 4.66 -10.90 13.34
CA ALA A 174 4.56 -11.28 14.74
C ALA A 174 5.24 -10.24 15.66
N LEU A 175 6.47 -9.85 15.32
CA LEU A 175 7.24 -8.90 16.11
C LEU A 175 6.67 -7.49 16.08
N ALA A 176 6.23 -7.00 14.92
CA ALA A 176 5.66 -5.68 14.79
C ALA A 176 4.38 -5.56 15.64
N LYS A 177 3.52 -6.60 15.62
CA LYS A 177 2.33 -6.67 16.46
C LYS A 177 2.70 -6.69 17.96
N GLU A 178 3.65 -7.54 18.38
CA GLU A 178 4.14 -7.62 19.76
C GLU A 178 4.68 -6.26 20.25
N MET A 179 5.45 -5.58 19.40
CA MET A 179 6.13 -4.32 19.74
C MET A 179 5.25 -3.08 19.56
N GLY A 180 4.05 -3.21 18.97
CA GLY A 180 3.15 -2.10 18.67
C GLY A 180 3.72 -1.17 17.57
N VAL A 181 4.42 -1.72 16.59
CA VAL A 181 4.88 -1.01 15.38
C VAL A 181 3.83 -1.18 14.30
N PRO A 182 3.33 -0.10 13.68
CA PRO A 182 2.43 -0.23 12.54
C PRO A 182 3.13 -0.96 11.40
N TYR A 183 2.48 -1.98 10.84
CA TYR A 183 3.10 -2.79 9.80
C TYR A 183 2.13 -3.12 8.66
N MET A 184 2.69 -3.52 7.54
CA MET A 184 1.98 -3.94 6.33
C MET A 184 2.72 -5.11 5.69
N MET A 185 2.04 -5.81 4.76
CA MET A 185 2.64 -6.93 4.04
C MET A 185 2.33 -6.83 2.55
N ASN A 186 3.34 -7.06 1.73
CA ASN A 186 3.16 -7.25 0.29
C ASN A 186 2.35 -8.54 0.02
N ARG A 187 1.51 -8.48 -0.99
CA ARG A 187 0.72 -9.62 -1.48
C ARG A 187 1.15 -10.10 -2.86
N LEU A 188 1.73 -9.23 -3.66
CA LEU A 188 2.08 -9.51 -5.05
C LEU A 188 3.27 -8.67 -5.52
N PHE A 189 4.26 -9.32 -6.15
CA PHE A 189 5.19 -8.64 -7.05
C PHE A 189 4.66 -8.74 -8.47
N PHE A 190 4.59 -7.62 -9.20
CA PHE A 190 4.04 -7.67 -10.55
C PHE A 190 5.10 -7.62 -11.65
N ASP A 191 6.39 -7.52 -11.31
CA ASP A 191 7.47 -7.41 -12.29
C ASP A 191 8.75 -8.18 -11.91
N ASP A 192 8.62 -9.27 -11.15
CA ASP A 192 9.71 -10.20 -10.84
C ASP A 192 10.28 -10.90 -12.10
N VAL A 193 9.52 -10.91 -13.21
CA VAL A 193 10.00 -11.24 -14.55
C VAL A 193 9.82 -10.03 -15.48
N TYR A 194 10.90 -9.48 -16.00
CA TYR A 194 11.01 -8.19 -16.67
C TYR A 194 10.42 -8.14 -18.10
N THR A 195 9.27 -8.78 -18.32
CA THR A 195 8.59 -8.80 -19.62
C THR A 195 7.20 -8.20 -19.57
N TYR A 196 6.79 -7.49 -20.62
CA TYR A 196 5.42 -6.96 -20.73
C TYR A 196 4.36 -8.02 -20.50
N ASN A 197 4.54 -9.22 -21.06
CA ASN A 197 3.59 -10.31 -20.92
C ASN A 197 3.42 -10.75 -19.45
N HIS A 198 4.53 -10.88 -18.73
CA HIS A 198 4.49 -11.26 -17.31
C HIS A 198 3.82 -10.17 -16.47
N ILE A 199 4.28 -8.92 -16.60
CA ILE A 199 3.74 -7.78 -15.85
C ILE A 199 2.23 -7.63 -16.11
N SER A 200 1.78 -7.77 -17.37
CA SER A 200 0.36 -7.71 -17.71
C SER A 200 -0.43 -8.85 -17.08
N LYS A 201 0.09 -10.08 -17.07
CA LYS A 201 -0.55 -11.23 -16.41
C LYS A 201 -0.66 -11.05 -14.90
N GLN A 202 0.38 -10.47 -14.25
CA GLN A 202 0.33 -10.16 -12.82
C GLN A 202 -0.71 -9.08 -12.52
N MET A 203 -0.86 -8.11 -13.42
CA MET A 203 -1.89 -7.08 -13.29
C MET A 203 -3.30 -7.66 -13.46
N ASP A 204 -3.49 -8.63 -14.37
CA ASP A 204 -4.75 -9.37 -14.52
C ASP A 204 -5.06 -10.18 -13.26
N LEU A 205 -4.05 -10.83 -12.69
CA LEU A 205 -4.18 -11.59 -11.44
C LEU A 205 -4.56 -10.68 -10.27
N LEU A 206 -3.92 -9.51 -10.15
CA LEU A 206 -4.25 -8.51 -9.13
C LEU A 206 -5.72 -8.06 -9.24
N CYS A 207 -6.19 -7.71 -10.45
CA CYS A 207 -7.59 -7.36 -10.67
C CYS A 207 -8.55 -8.50 -10.32
N LYS A 208 -8.17 -9.75 -10.63
CA LYS A 208 -8.95 -10.92 -10.24
C LYS A 208 -9.06 -11.05 -8.71
N TYR A 209 -7.97 -10.87 -7.98
CA TYR A 209 -7.98 -10.92 -6.51
C TYR A 209 -8.84 -9.81 -5.91
N LEU A 210 -8.71 -8.58 -6.40
CA LEU A 210 -9.51 -7.46 -5.96
C LEU A 210 -11.02 -7.69 -6.18
N ASN A 211 -11.42 -8.42 -7.22
CA ASN A 211 -12.83 -8.70 -7.51
C ASN A 211 -13.37 -9.97 -6.81
N SER A 212 -12.50 -10.78 -6.18
CA SER A 212 -12.90 -12.08 -5.60
C SER A 212 -12.84 -12.16 -4.09
N ASN A 213 -12.22 -11.19 -3.42
CA ASN A 213 -12.01 -11.16 -1.98
C ASN A 213 -12.34 -9.77 -1.42
N ASP A 214 -12.75 -9.70 -0.17
CA ASP A 214 -12.98 -8.43 0.55
C ASP A 214 -11.70 -7.93 1.27
N GLU A 215 -10.52 -8.28 0.77
CA GLU A 215 -9.25 -7.92 1.39
C GLU A 215 -8.58 -6.73 0.70
N ASN A 216 -7.91 -5.90 1.48
CA ASN A 216 -7.03 -4.87 0.98
C ASN A 216 -5.71 -5.47 0.46
N TYR A 217 -5.16 -4.88 -0.60
CA TYR A 217 -3.94 -5.37 -1.24
C TYR A 217 -2.83 -4.33 -1.25
N ILE A 218 -1.61 -4.82 -1.08
CA ILE A 218 -0.38 -4.11 -1.43
C ILE A 218 0.30 -4.91 -2.52
N ALA A 219 0.66 -4.24 -3.60
CA ALA A 219 1.40 -4.81 -4.70
C ALA A 219 2.66 -4.00 -4.96
N ILE A 220 3.79 -4.70 -5.18
CA ILE A 220 5.12 -4.09 -5.36
C ILE A 220 5.58 -4.27 -6.81
N GLY A 221 6.11 -3.20 -7.39
CA GLY A 221 6.90 -3.18 -8.59
C GLY A 221 8.18 -2.39 -8.40
N HIS A 222 9.00 -2.28 -9.45
CA HIS A 222 10.34 -1.71 -9.34
C HIS A 222 10.62 -0.70 -10.46
N VAL A 223 11.47 0.27 -10.17
CA VAL A 223 12.22 0.98 -11.20
C VAL A 223 13.45 0.16 -11.60
N GLY A 224 14.27 0.65 -12.52
CA GLY A 224 15.43 -0.10 -13.02
C GLY A 224 15.08 -1.01 -14.21
N PRO A 225 15.61 -2.25 -14.28
CA PRO A 225 15.47 -3.09 -15.49
C PRO A 225 14.03 -3.30 -15.98
N PRO A 226 13.01 -3.49 -15.11
CA PRO A 226 11.61 -3.55 -15.54
C PRO A 226 10.95 -2.17 -15.66
N GLY A 227 11.49 -1.13 -15.04
CA GLY A 227 10.82 0.12 -14.65
C GLY A 227 9.96 0.76 -15.73
N LYS A 228 10.49 1.00 -16.95
CA LYS A 228 9.70 1.58 -18.05
C LYS A 228 8.54 0.69 -18.48
N LYS A 229 8.74 -0.63 -18.51
CA LYS A 229 7.67 -1.58 -18.86
C LYS A 229 6.60 -1.62 -17.79
N THR A 230 7.03 -1.64 -16.53
CA THR A 230 6.14 -1.62 -15.36
C THR A 230 5.31 -0.35 -15.33
N ALA A 231 5.92 0.81 -15.56
CA ALA A 231 5.21 2.09 -15.64
C ALA A 231 4.17 2.12 -16.79
N ASP A 232 4.53 1.61 -17.96
CA ASP A 232 3.63 1.54 -19.12
C ASP A 232 2.42 0.63 -18.86
N VAL A 233 2.66 -0.57 -18.31
CA VAL A 233 1.57 -1.51 -17.97
C VAL A 233 0.69 -0.93 -16.87
N LEU A 234 1.26 -0.34 -15.81
CA LEU A 234 0.50 0.32 -14.76
C LEU A 234 -0.37 1.43 -15.33
N ARG A 235 0.19 2.34 -16.14
CA ARG A 235 -0.55 3.44 -16.76
C ARG A 235 -1.77 2.95 -17.55
N LYS A 236 -1.60 1.90 -18.33
CA LYS A 236 -2.67 1.27 -19.12
C LYS A 236 -3.71 0.58 -18.23
N SER A 237 -3.32 0.12 -17.06
CA SER A 237 -4.18 -0.61 -16.12
C SER A 237 -4.95 0.30 -15.14
N ILE A 238 -4.58 1.57 -14.98
CA ILE A 238 -5.21 2.50 -14.04
C ILE A 238 -6.74 2.53 -14.14
N PRO A 239 -7.37 2.63 -15.33
CA PRO A 239 -8.84 2.67 -15.41
C PRO A 239 -9.48 1.42 -14.81
N ARG A 240 -8.92 0.24 -15.09
CA ARG A 240 -9.40 -1.04 -14.58
C ARG A 240 -9.16 -1.19 -13.07
N LEU A 241 -8.00 -0.78 -12.57
CA LEU A 241 -7.68 -0.81 -11.15
C LEU A 241 -8.65 0.06 -10.35
N LYS A 242 -8.97 1.28 -10.84
CA LYS A 242 -9.94 2.19 -10.22
C LYS A 242 -11.38 1.65 -10.23
N GLN A 243 -11.72 0.75 -11.14
CA GLN A 243 -13.01 0.05 -11.13
C GLN A 243 -13.05 -1.07 -10.07
N SER A 244 -11.89 -1.67 -9.76
CA SER A 244 -11.79 -2.81 -8.84
C SER A 244 -11.47 -2.41 -7.41
N ALA A 245 -10.85 -1.25 -7.16
CA ALA A 245 -10.44 -0.81 -5.83
C ALA A 245 -10.25 0.71 -5.73
N GLU A 246 -10.33 1.22 -4.50
CA GLU A 246 -9.82 2.55 -4.16
C GLU A 246 -8.28 2.51 -4.11
N LEU A 247 -7.62 3.32 -4.95
CA LEU A 247 -6.16 3.44 -4.92
C LEU A 247 -5.75 4.37 -3.78
N VAL A 248 -4.96 3.84 -2.85
CA VAL A 248 -4.52 4.53 -1.63
C VAL A 248 -3.02 4.44 -1.43
N PHE A 249 -2.49 5.21 -0.52
CA PHE A 249 -1.12 5.03 -0.03
C PHE A 249 -0.99 3.77 0.85
N ALA A 250 0.20 3.18 0.91
CA ALA A 250 0.45 2.01 1.74
C ALA A 250 0.18 2.27 3.22
N SER A 251 0.48 3.46 3.72
CA SER A 251 0.22 3.86 5.11
C SER A 251 -1.24 3.70 5.53
N ARG A 252 -2.18 3.82 4.57
CA ARG A 252 -3.63 3.65 4.82
C ARG A 252 -4.04 2.20 5.07
N LEU A 253 -3.15 1.25 4.81
CA LEU A 253 -3.37 -0.18 4.99
C LEU A 253 -2.58 -0.76 6.18
N SER A 254 -1.98 0.10 7.00
CA SER A 254 -1.20 -0.33 8.16
C SER A 254 -2.07 -1.01 9.21
N MET A 255 -1.60 -2.15 9.69
CA MET A 255 -2.14 -2.90 10.82
C MET A 255 -1.41 -2.46 12.11
N LYS A 256 -2.11 -2.52 13.23
CA LYS A 256 -1.56 -2.21 14.55
C LYS A 256 -1.54 -3.45 15.43
#